data_916846429f7866125620bd9ffd76364a
#
_entry.id   916846429f7866125620bd9ffd76364a
#
_cell.length_a   1.000
_cell.length_b   1.000
_cell.length_c   1.000
_cell.angle_alpha   90.00
_cell.angle_beta   90.00
_cell.angle_gamma   90.00
#
_symmetry.space_group_name_H-M   'P 1'
#
loop_
_entity.id
_entity.type
_entity.pdbx_description
1 polymer ?
#
loop_
_entity_poly.entity_id
_entity_poly.type
_entity_poly.pdbx_seq_one_letter_code
_entity_poly.pdbx_strand_id
1 'polypeptide(L)'
;MVSEIHVISKRDLSKHETVAVDLPLPQLGVSSIRVRTSLIGITSNNLSYAKLGDMLQWWNTWPVPLDAPAPYNDRAEWGIVPAWGFARVLESNIKAIPAKSLLYGYWPTSSHPVDLSLVPSEPEGHFREVSEHRQGLGNIYNRYNLVDESAQSEEYQAWFANVSPIWNCGYVMNRFTFATEFKPVHPLGVGAGEWTEKDADLSSAVVVSLSASSRTGRSFSWNLARDRKSDGGPLALLQATSAPDSLKANPKAAFEIKTVNYSELAAKDTIDWIAKLQPKRVVVADFGGRPKETEEFREAIKSTLPESTVFTNIQVGGEPKIMAPEEALKSMAIFKKWGLVQLNTTGIVDAGITVEGAGKYFDGAESTFRRFLEEESVADLELIWGSGVGGTNGIEKAWENIIQGTLSPQKAWVYRLE
;
A
#
# COMPACT_ATOMS: atom_id res chain seq x y z
N MET A 1 14.12 26.50 -16.34
CA MET A 1 12.66 26.24 -16.45
C MET A 1 12.15 26.09 -15.03
N VAL A 2 11.23 26.98 -14.63
CA VAL A 2 10.67 26.95 -13.27
C VAL A 2 9.93 25.63 -13.08
N SER A 3 10.26 24.91 -12.01
CA SER A 3 9.63 23.66 -11.58
C SER A 3 8.96 23.89 -10.23
N GLU A 4 8.17 22.95 -9.80
CA GLU A 4 7.47 23.01 -8.51
C GLU A 4 7.79 21.76 -7.67
N ILE A 5 7.91 21.96 -6.37
CA ILE A 5 8.03 20.89 -5.37
C ILE A 5 6.91 21.05 -4.33
N HIS A 6 6.27 19.97 -3.91
CA HIS A 6 5.31 19.98 -2.81
C HIS A 6 6.04 19.61 -1.51
N VAL A 7 6.15 20.55 -0.59
CA VAL A 7 6.81 20.39 0.70
C VAL A 7 5.80 20.33 1.83
N ILE A 8 6.08 19.50 2.83
CA ILE A 8 5.20 19.26 3.97
C ILE A 8 6.03 19.37 5.24
N SER A 9 5.48 20.06 6.25
CA SER A 9 6.12 20.15 7.56
C SER A 9 6.12 18.77 8.24
N LYS A 10 7.29 18.31 8.64
CA LYS A 10 7.46 17.04 9.36
C LYS A 10 6.85 17.06 10.76
N ARG A 11 6.66 18.24 11.34
CA ARG A 11 6.08 18.43 12.69
C ARG A 11 4.57 18.63 12.66
N ASP A 12 4.07 19.24 11.60
CA ASP A 12 2.65 19.55 11.44
C ASP A 12 2.23 19.29 9.99
N LEU A 13 1.73 18.10 9.74
CA LEU A 13 1.37 17.63 8.40
C LEU A 13 0.25 18.45 7.74
N SER A 14 -0.43 19.33 8.49
CA SER A 14 -1.40 20.27 7.93
C SER A 14 -0.76 21.50 7.29
N LYS A 15 0.53 21.73 7.58
CA LYS A 15 1.33 22.80 6.97
C LYS A 15 2.07 22.24 5.77
N HIS A 16 1.70 22.68 4.61
CA HIS A 16 2.33 22.31 3.34
C HIS A 16 2.29 23.48 2.37
N GLU A 17 3.12 23.41 1.35
CA GLU A 17 3.24 24.48 0.34
C GLU A 17 3.72 23.91 -0.98
N THR A 18 3.30 24.51 -2.07
CA THR A 18 3.90 24.30 -3.39
C THR A 18 4.92 25.40 -3.65
N VAL A 19 6.18 25.01 -3.73
CA VAL A 19 7.31 25.93 -3.86
C VAL A 19 7.85 25.90 -5.28
N ALA A 20 7.86 27.05 -5.93
CA ALA A 20 8.51 27.21 -7.22
C ALA A 20 10.03 27.22 -7.07
N VAL A 21 10.74 26.43 -7.88
CA VAL A 21 12.20 26.32 -7.88
C VAL A 21 12.76 26.47 -9.29
N ASP A 22 13.84 27.22 -9.41
CA ASP A 22 14.62 27.35 -10.64
C ASP A 22 16.08 27.01 -10.34
N LEU A 23 16.32 25.72 -10.12
CA LEU A 23 17.60 25.21 -9.68
C LEU A 23 18.41 24.68 -10.87
N PRO A 24 19.73 24.95 -10.91
CA PRO A 24 20.59 24.39 -11.93
C PRO A 24 20.68 22.88 -11.75
N LEU A 25 20.63 22.15 -12.85
CA LEU A 25 20.83 20.71 -12.84
C LEU A 25 22.35 20.43 -12.86
N PRO A 26 22.90 19.68 -11.90
CA PRO A 26 24.32 19.32 -11.89
C PRO A 26 24.67 18.41 -13.07
N GLN A 27 25.96 18.24 -13.34
CA GLN A 27 26.38 17.22 -14.31
C GLN A 27 25.93 15.84 -13.81
N LEU A 28 25.32 15.06 -14.70
CA LEU A 28 24.83 13.72 -14.37
C LEU A 28 25.99 12.78 -14.01
N GLY A 29 25.88 12.10 -12.89
CA GLY A 29 26.90 11.17 -12.38
C GLY A 29 27.08 9.92 -13.24
N VAL A 30 28.14 9.19 -12.99
CA VAL A 30 28.37 7.87 -13.59
C VAL A 30 27.30 6.88 -13.09
N SER A 31 26.82 5.99 -13.93
CA SER A 31 25.77 5.02 -13.62
C SER A 31 24.48 5.68 -13.08
N SER A 32 24.17 6.85 -13.61
CA SER A 32 23.02 7.63 -13.18
C SER A 32 22.11 7.98 -14.33
N ILE A 33 20.85 8.24 -13.99
CA ILE A 33 19.84 8.79 -14.89
C ILE A 33 19.24 10.04 -14.27
N ARG A 34 18.79 10.97 -15.11
CA ARG A 34 17.95 12.11 -14.73
C ARG A 34 16.55 11.88 -15.21
N VAL A 35 15.60 12.03 -14.33
CA VAL A 35 14.19 11.77 -14.61
C VAL A 35 13.32 12.93 -14.17
N ARG A 36 12.14 13.03 -14.76
CA ARG A 36 11.04 13.88 -14.29
C ARG A 36 9.83 12.99 -14.03
N THR A 37 9.22 13.18 -12.87
CA THR A 37 7.93 12.53 -12.55
C THR A 37 6.90 12.93 -13.60
N SER A 38 6.21 11.96 -14.18
CA SER A 38 5.19 12.19 -15.22
C SER A 38 3.77 11.87 -14.77
N LEU A 39 3.60 10.78 -14.04
CA LEU A 39 2.30 10.32 -13.57
C LEU A 39 2.43 9.68 -12.19
N ILE A 40 1.64 10.12 -11.21
CA ILE A 40 1.62 9.52 -9.87
C ILE A 40 0.21 9.31 -9.35
N GLY A 41 0.05 8.26 -8.53
CA GLY A 41 -1.18 8.02 -7.77
C GLY A 41 -1.10 8.61 -6.37
N ILE A 42 -2.13 9.34 -5.95
CA ILE A 42 -2.25 9.86 -4.58
C ILE A 42 -3.35 9.09 -3.85
N THR A 43 -3.03 8.61 -2.65
CA THR A 43 -3.91 7.81 -1.82
C THR A 43 -3.75 8.20 -0.35
N SER A 44 -4.64 7.73 0.51
CA SER A 44 -4.49 7.89 1.97
C SER A 44 -3.18 7.29 2.51
N ASN A 45 -2.53 6.37 1.78
CA ASN A 45 -1.24 5.81 2.16
C ASN A 45 -0.10 6.84 2.14
N ASN A 46 -0.23 7.92 1.35
CA ASN A 46 0.75 9.02 1.38
C ASN A 46 0.80 9.70 2.75
N LEU A 47 -0.33 9.74 3.49
CA LEU A 47 -0.32 10.20 4.88
C LEU A 47 0.50 9.27 5.80
N SER A 48 0.49 7.97 5.54
CA SER A 48 1.33 7.01 6.29
C SER A 48 2.81 7.26 6.02
N TYR A 49 3.19 7.55 4.78
CA TYR A 49 4.57 7.92 4.43
C TYR A 49 5.04 9.17 5.17
N ALA A 50 4.17 10.17 5.33
CA ALA A 50 4.49 11.36 6.12
C ALA A 50 4.59 11.06 7.62
N LYS A 51 3.60 10.37 8.20
CA LYS A 51 3.55 10.06 9.64
C LYS A 51 4.72 9.21 10.14
N LEU A 52 5.13 8.24 9.35
CA LEU A 52 6.18 7.28 9.70
C LEU A 52 7.50 7.61 8.98
N GLY A 53 7.59 8.79 8.39
CA GLY A 53 8.69 9.19 7.51
C GLY A 53 10.05 9.19 8.17
N ASP A 54 10.16 9.56 9.45
CA ASP A 54 11.41 9.48 10.20
C ASP A 54 11.72 8.03 10.61
N MET A 55 10.72 7.31 11.12
CA MET A 55 10.91 5.94 11.62
C MET A 55 11.28 4.96 10.50
N LEU A 56 10.65 5.09 9.32
CA LEU A 56 10.87 4.23 8.15
C LEU A 56 11.72 4.89 7.06
N GLN A 57 12.31 6.03 7.38
CA GLN A 57 13.25 6.79 6.55
C GLN A 57 12.66 7.29 5.21
N TRP A 58 11.34 7.36 5.08
CA TRP A 58 10.72 7.81 3.83
C TRP A 58 10.99 9.28 3.51
N TRP A 59 11.25 10.14 4.51
CA TRP A 59 11.72 11.51 4.29
C TRP A 59 13.09 11.60 3.61
N ASN A 60 13.90 10.53 3.69
CA ASN A 60 15.20 10.47 3.04
C ASN A 60 15.12 10.08 1.56
N THR A 61 13.93 9.62 1.08
CA THR A 61 13.78 9.21 -0.32
C THR A 61 14.08 10.34 -1.29
N TRP A 62 13.48 11.50 -1.04
CA TRP A 62 13.62 12.70 -1.86
C TRP A 62 13.80 13.92 -0.95
N PRO A 63 15.04 14.19 -0.49
CA PRO A 63 15.33 15.34 0.35
C PRO A 63 15.01 16.65 -0.37
N VAL A 64 14.43 17.62 0.33
CA VAL A 64 14.24 18.95 -0.24
C VAL A 64 15.60 19.50 -0.72
N PRO A 65 15.69 20.12 -1.91
CA PRO A 65 16.92 20.75 -2.40
C PRO A 65 17.44 21.80 -1.41
N LEU A 66 18.75 21.81 -1.17
CA LEU A 66 19.37 22.79 -0.24
C LEU A 66 19.21 24.23 -0.72
N ASP A 67 19.14 24.42 -2.03
CA ASP A 67 18.97 25.72 -2.66
C ASP A 67 17.49 26.09 -2.90
N ALA A 68 16.56 25.33 -2.34
CA ALA A 68 15.14 25.71 -2.34
C ALA A 68 14.94 27.00 -1.53
N PRO A 69 13.91 27.82 -1.83
CA PRO A 69 13.65 29.05 -1.09
C PRO A 69 13.44 28.78 0.41
N ALA A 70 14.06 29.67 1.25
CA ALA A 70 13.80 29.63 2.70
C ALA A 70 12.33 29.98 3.00
N PRO A 71 11.71 29.37 4.02
CA PRO A 71 12.27 28.46 5.02
C PRO A 71 12.25 26.98 4.57
N TYR A 72 11.81 26.66 3.35
CA TYR A 72 11.52 25.30 2.89
C TYR A 72 12.78 24.46 2.63
N ASN A 73 13.95 25.08 2.54
CA ASN A 73 15.24 24.39 2.43
C ASN A 73 15.75 23.75 3.73
N ASP A 74 15.09 23.99 4.86
CA ASP A 74 15.40 23.32 6.13
C ASP A 74 14.86 21.89 6.13
N ARG A 75 15.73 20.93 5.85
CA ARG A 75 15.40 19.49 5.81
C ARG A 75 15.02 18.89 7.16
N ALA A 76 15.29 19.57 8.29
CA ALA A 76 14.83 19.13 9.61
C ALA A 76 13.34 19.43 9.81
N GLU A 77 12.83 20.46 9.16
CA GLU A 77 11.44 20.92 9.29
C GLU A 77 10.56 20.45 8.12
N TRP A 78 11.13 20.37 6.91
CA TRP A 78 10.39 20.16 5.67
C TRP A 78 10.83 18.90 4.94
N GLY A 79 9.88 18.24 4.29
CA GLY A 79 10.12 17.05 3.48
C GLY A 79 9.21 16.97 2.28
N ILE A 80 9.57 16.13 1.31
CA ILE A 80 8.74 15.78 0.15
C ILE A 80 8.18 14.38 0.40
N VAL A 81 6.85 14.24 0.40
CA VAL A 81 6.21 12.93 0.52
C VAL A 81 6.22 12.25 -0.84
N PRO A 82 6.83 11.07 -0.96
CA PRO A 82 6.86 10.36 -2.23
C PRO A 82 5.53 9.71 -2.58
N ALA A 83 5.37 9.40 -3.86
CA ALA A 83 4.22 8.68 -4.40
C ALA A 83 4.66 7.63 -5.44
N TRP A 84 3.87 6.59 -5.59
CA TRP A 84 4.09 5.57 -6.62
C TRP A 84 3.58 6.05 -7.98
N GLY A 85 4.31 5.70 -9.03
CA GLY A 85 3.92 6.05 -10.38
C GLY A 85 5.05 5.95 -11.38
N PHE A 86 5.08 6.86 -12.33
CA PHE A 86 5.93 6.82 -13.50
C PHE A 86 6.75 8.10 -13.64
N ALA A 87 7.95 7.95 -14.18
CA ALA A 87 8.82 9.08 -14.53
C ALA A 87 9.49 8.88 -15.87
N ARG A 88 9.69 9.98 -16.59
CA ARG A 88 10.35 10.01 -17.90
C ARG A 88 11.83 10.29 -17.74
N VAL A 89 12.65 9.48 -18.37
CA VAL A 89 14.11 9.68 -18.43
C VAL A 89 14.42 10.84 -19.35
N LEU A 90 15.07 11.86 -18.83
CA LEU A 90 15.51 13.04 -19.59
C LEU A 90 16.94 12.83 -20.12
N GLU A 91 17.83 12.31 -19.28
CA GLU A 91 19.23 12.07 -19.56
C GLU A 91 19.68 10.77 -18.88
N SER A 92 20.59 10.04 -19.50
CA SER A 92 21.08 8.76 -18.97
C SER A 92 22.52 8.48 -19.30
N ASN A 93 23.27 8.02 -18.31
CA ASN A 93 24.60 7.41 -18.43
C ASN A 93 24.53 5.87 -18.32
N ILE A 94 23.34 5.27 -18.36
CA ILE A 94 23.11 3.82 -18.27
C ILE A 94 22.58 3.32 -19.62
N LYS A 95 23.40 2.52 -20.32
CA LYS A 95 23.06 2.02 -21.67
C LYS A 95 21.72 1.27 -21.70
N ALA A 96 21.39 0.53 -20.64
CA ALA A 96 20.15 -0.26 -20.55
C ALA A 96 18.91 0.61 -20.30
N ILE A 97 19.08 1.91 -19.99
CA ILE A 97 17.98 2.85 -19.75
C ILE A 97 18.19 4.07 -20.65
N PRO A 98 17.82 4.04 -21.91
CA PRO A 98 17.99 5.18 -22.81
C PRO A 98 17.12 6.38 -22.40
N ALA A 99 17.53 7.58 -22.82
CA ALA A 99 16.69 8.76 -22.69
C ALA A 99 15.31 8.53 -23.34
N LYS A 100 14.27 9.13 -22.78
CA LYS A 100 12.85 8.95 -23.12
C LYS A 100 12.22 7.64 -22.63
N SER A 101 12.96 6.72 -22.01
CA SER A 101 12.36 5.57 -21.36
C SER A 101 11.41 6.00 -20.25
N LEU A 102 10.39 5.18 -19.99
CA LEU A 102 9.49 5.31 -18.87
C LEU A 102 9.87 4.32 -17.78
N LEU A 103 9.94 4.78 -16.55
CA LEU A 103 10.21 3.96 -15.39
C LEU A 103 9.04 4.01 -14.42
N TYR A 104 8.67 2.86 -13.86
CA TYR A 104 7.80 2.75 -12.71
C TYR A 104 8.63 2.70 -11.42
N GLY A 105 8.17 3.39 -10.38
CA GLY A 105 8.86 3.43 -9.10
C GLY A 105 8.24 4.41 -8.09
N TYR A 106 9.05 4.81 -7.11
CA TYR A 106 8.66 5.66 -5.98
C TYR A 106 9.25 7.06 -6.15
N TRP A 107 8.41 8.03 -6.55
CA TRP A 107 8.78 9.33 -7.09
C TRP A 107 8.45 10.50 -6.18
N PRO A 108 9.17 11.64 -6.28
CA PRO A 108 8.79 12.83 -5.55
C PRO A 108 7.48 13.43 -6.08
N THR A 109 6.72 14.06 -5.20
CA THR A 109 5.60 14.93 -5.55
C THR A 109 6.11 16.27 -6.06
N SER A 110 6.75 16.24 -7.24
CA SER A 110 7.52 17.34 -7.80
C SER A 110 7.61 17.24 -9.31
N SER A 111 7.60 18.39 -9.99
CA SER A 111 7.96 18.50 -11.41
C SER A 111 9.44 18.83 -11.64
N HIS A 112 10.21 19.04 -10.55
CA HIS A 112 11.65 19.26 -10.64
C HIS A 112 12.36 17.95 -10.99
N PRO A 113 13.27 17.93 -12.00
CA PRO A 113 14.04 16.73 -12.33
C PRO A 113 14.91 16.26 -11.17
N VAL A 114 15.02 14.94 -11.04
CA VAL A 114 15.86 14.31 -10.00
C VAL A 114 16.80 13.28 -10.61
N ASP A 115 17.92 13.06 -9.96
CA ASP A 115 18.92 12.08 -10.41
C ASP A 115 18.81 10.80 -9.55
N LEU A 116 19.00 9.65 -10.20
CA LEU A 116 19.07 8.33 -9.57
C LEU A 116 20.37 7.65 -9.93
N SER A 117 21.03 7.04 -8.94
CA SER A 117 22.19 6.16 -9.12
C SER A 117 21.70 4.71 -9.13
N LEU A 118 21.71 4.07 -10.29
CA LEU A 118 21.07 2.79 -10.49
C LEU A 118 22.06 1.68 -10.82
N VAL A 119 21.84 0.52 -10.24
CA VAL A 119 22.48 -0.74 -10.62
C VAL A 119 21.44 -1.74 -11.15
N PRO A 120 21.79 -2.61 -12.10
CA PRO A 120 20.89 -3.66 -12.56
C PRO A 120 20.42 -4.57 -11.42
N SER A 121 19.19 -5.05 -11.49
CA SER A 121 18.59 -5.99 -10.56
C SER A 121 17.79 -7.04 -11.34
N GLU A 122 17.37 -8.10 -10.71
CA GLU A 122 16.50 -9.11 -11.32
C GLU A 122 15.01 -8.76 -11.09
N PRO A 123 14.14 -9.09 -12.05
CA PRO A 123 14.46 -9.60 -13.42
C PRO A 123 15.05 -8.53 -14.35
N GLU A 124 15.39 -8.89 -15.58
CA GLU A 124 15.82 -7.93 -16.59
C GLU A 124 14.85 -6.75 -16.71
N GLY A 125 15.38 -5.54 -16.91
CA GLY A 125 14.58 -4.30 -16.90
C GLY A 125 14.31 -3.73 -15.52
N HIS A 126 14.70 -4.43 -14.44
CA HIS A 126 14.64 -3.91 -13.07
C HIS A 126 15.98 -3.36 -12.63
N PHE A 127 15.92 -2.29 -11.82
CA PHE A 127 17.08 -1.58 -11.29
C PHE A 127 16.88 -1.28 -9.81
N ARG A 128 17.99 -1.15 -9.09
CA ARG A 128 17.98 -0.74 -7.70
C ARG A 128 18.74 0.57 -7.52
N GLU A 129 18.14 1.52 -6.87
CA GLU A 129 18.76 2.77 -6.45
C GLU A 129 19.72 2.51 -5.28
N VAL A 130 20.93 3.08 -5.34
CA VAL A 130 22.04 2.76 -4.43
C VAL A 130 22.68 3.96 -3.74
N SER A 131 22.06 5.13 -3.80
CA SER A 131 22.56 6.34 -3.09
C SER A 131 22.57 6.12 -1.58
N GLU A 132 23.55 6.69 -0.91
CA GLU A 132 23.80 6.52 0.54
C GLU A 132 22.58 6.90 1.38
N HIS A 133 21.94 8.03 1.09
CA HIS A 133 20.78 8.53 1.85
C HIS A 133 19.55 7.63 1.77
N ARG A 134 19.51 6.65 0.86
CA ARG A 134 18.41 5.71 0.65
C ARG A 134 18.66 4.32 1.21
N GLN A 135 19.82 4.05 1.79
CA GLN A 135 20.18 2.70 2.25
C GLN A 135 19.35 2.22 3.45
N GLY A 136 18.72 3.11 4.19
CA GLY A 136 17.81 2.77 5.30
C GLY A 136 16.38 2.45 4.85
N LEU A 137 16.05 2.63 3.57
CA LEU A 137 14.71 2.34 3.03
C LEU A 137 14.53 0.84 2.79
N GLY A 138 13.29 0.37 2.94
CA GLY A 138 12.92 -0.97 2.48
C GLY A 138 13.16 -1.15 0.97
N ASN A 139 13.58 -2.36 0.56
CA ASN A 139 14.04 -2.65 -0.79
C ASN A 139 13.07 -2.25 -1.90
N ILE A 140 11.77 -2.39 -1.68
CA ILE A 140 10.77 -2.05 -2.70
C ILE A 140 10.78 -0.56 -3.08
N TYR A 141 11.14 0.35 -2.15
CA TYR A 141 11.18 1.80 -2.38
C TYR A 141 12.42 2.23 -3.19
N ASN A 142 13.41 1.34 -3.29
CA ASN A 142 14.62 1.54 -4.09
C ASN A 142 14.58 0.78 -5.43
N ARG A 143 13.44 0.14 -5.74
CA ARG A 143 13.27 -0.60 -6.99
C ARG A 143 12.59 0.25 -8.04
N TYR A 144 13.18 0.24 -9.24
CA TYR A 144 12.68 0.91 -10.42
C TYR A 144 12.69 -0.08 -11.58
N ASN A 145 11.65 -0.07 -12.40
CA ASN A 145 11.61 -0.96 -13.56
C ASN A 145 11.19 -0.23 -14.83
N LEU A 146 11.82 -0.62 -15.94
CA LEU A 146 11.45 -0.16 -17.26
C LEU A 146 10.03 -0.61 -17.61
N VAL A 147 9.30 0.28 -18.27
CA VAL A 147 7.93 0.05 -18.70
C VAL A 147 7.89 -0.10 -20.20
N ASP A 148 7.26 -1.16 -20.67
CA ASP A 148 6.89 -1.28 -22.08
C ASP A 148 5.60 -0.49 -22.33
N GLU A 149 5.74 0.73 -22.83
CA GLU A 149 4.60 1.62 -23.11
C GLU A 149 3.71 1.09 -24.24
N SER A 150 4.21 0.20 -25.11
CA SER A 150 3.38 -0.40 -26.14
C SER A 150 2.38 -1.43 -25.58
N ALA A 151 2.67 -1.99 -24.41
CA ALA A 151 1.85 -2.97 -23.72
C ALA A 151 0.91 -2.37 -22.64
N GLN A 152 0.97 -1.05 -22.39
CA GLN A 152 0.25 -0.40 -21.30
C GLN A 152 -0.44 0.89 -21.77
N SER A 153 -1.77 0.94 -21.64
CA SER A 153 -2.52 2.21 -21.83
C SER A 153 -2.24 3.17 -20.66
N GLU A 154 -2.45 4.47 -20.88
CA GLU A 154 -2.35 5.48 -19.81
C GLU A 154 -3.34 5.19 -18.68
N GLU A 155 -4.53 4.70 -19.01
CA GLU A 155 -5.51 4.29 -18.00
C GLU A 155 -5.01 3.13 -17.14
N TYR A 156 -4.37 2.12 -17.75
CA TYR A 156 -3.73 1.04 -16.99
C TYR A 156 -2.62 1.59 -16.09
N GLN A 157 -1.78 2.48 -16.59
CA GLN A 157 -0.74 3.14 -15.79
C GLN A 157 -1.34 3.90 -14.60
N ALA A 158 -2.47 4.60 -14.80
CA ALA A 158 -3.18 5.29 -13.73
C ALA A 158 -3.67 4.33 -12.65
N TRP A 159 -4.32 3.24 -13.02
CA TRP A 159 -4.73 2.19 -12.08
C TRP A 159 -3.52 1.54 -11.40
N PHE A 160 -2.45 1.29 -12.15
CA PHE A 160 -1.23 0.71 -11.61
C PHE A 160 -0.57 1.64 -10.58
N ALA A 161 -0.44 2.93 -10.85
CA ALA A 161 0.12 3.92 -9.93
C ALA A 161 -0.69 4.06 -8.64
N ASN A 162 -2.03 4.03 -8.74
CA ASN A 162 -2.91 4.31 -7.60
C ASN A 162 -3.25 3.05 -6.78
N VAL A 163 -3.41 1.88 -7.41
CA VAL A 163 -3.95 0.67 -6.78
C VAL A 163 -2.88 -0.38 -6.53
N SER A 164 -1.97 -0.65 -7.49
CA SER A 164 -1.02 -1.75 -7.43
C SER A 164 -0.15 -1.76 -6.16
N PRO A 165 0.41 -0.64 -5.67
CA PRO A 165 1.26 -0.65 -4.48
C PRO A 165 0.54 -1.12 -3.22
N ILE A 166 -0.74 -0.79 -3.11
CA ILE A 166 -1.59 -1.13 -1.97
C ILE A 166 -2.20 -2.52 -2.17
N TRP A 167 -2.57 -2.85 -3.42
CA TRP A 167 -3.08 -4.15 -3.83
C TRP A 167 -2.06 -5.27 -3.55
N ASN A 168 -0.78 -5.00 -3.76
CA ASN A 168 0.30 -5.97 -3.52
C ASN A 168 0.31 -6.51 -2.09
N CYS A 169 -0.13 -5.72 -1.11
CA CYS A 169 -0.27 -6.18 0.27
C CYS A 169 -1.23 -7.37 0.40
N GLY A 170 -2.41 -7.29 -0.19
CA GLY A 170 -3.37 -8.41 -0.19
C GLY A 170 -2.88 -9.63 -0.97
N TYR A 171 -2.17 -9.40 -2.09
CA TYR A 171 -1.53 -10.44 -2.88
C TYR A 171 -0.50 -11.23 -2.06
N VAL A 172 0.48 -10.55 -1.44
CA VAL A 172 1.54 -11.23 -0.69
C VAL A 172 1.04 -11.89 0.59
N MET A 173 0.00 -11.33 1.24
CA MET A 173 -0.65 -11.99 2.38
C MET A 173 -1.21 -13.36 1.99
N ASN A 174 -1.95 -13.44 0.90
CA ASN A 174 -2.55 -14.70 0.45
C ASN A 174 -1.51 -15.67 -0.07
N ARG A 175 -0.52 -15.17 -0.84
CA ARG A 175 0.46 -16.03 -1.47
C ARG A 175 1.53 -16.56 -0.51
N PHE A 176 1.97 -15.77 0.45
CA PHE A 176 3.11 -16.10 1.31
C PHE A 176 2.77 -16.22 2.79
N THR A 177 1.97 -15.30 3.37
CA THR A 177 1.61 -15.40 4.79
C THR A 177 0.60 -16.53 5.05
N PHE A 178 -0.41 -16.64 4.19
CA PHE A 178 -1.37 -17.75 4.21
C PHE A 178 -1.08 -18.74 3.09
N ALA A 179 0.21 -19.03 2.86
CA ALA A 179 0.67 -19.89 1.79
C ALA A 179 0.11 -21.32 1.89
N THR A 180 -0.21 -21.90 0.73
CA THR A 180 -0.59 -23.31 0.58
C THR A 180 0.45 -24.13 -0.19
N GLU A 181 1.37 -23.46 -0.88
CA GLU A 181 2.36 -24.08 -1.77
C GLU A 181 3.82 -23.87 -1.31
N PHE A 182 4.04 -22.89 -0.44
CA PHE A 182 5.36 -22.50 0.06
C PHE A 182 5.42 -22.59 1.58
N LYS A 183 6.64 -22.59 2.12
CA LYS A 183 6.83 -22.36 3.55
C LYS A 183 6.25 -20.98 3.89
N PRO A 184 5.32 -20.89 4.85
CA PRO A 184 4.69 -19.63 5.19
C PRO A 184 5.67 -18.58 5.71
N VAL A 185 5.39 -17.32 5.39
CA VAL A 185 6.19 -16.16 5.81
C VAL A 185 5.44 -15.39 6.90
N HIS A 186 6.16 -15.10 7.99
CA HIS A 186 5.61 -14.29 9.08
C HIS A 186 5.09 -12.92 8.55
N PRO A 187 3.97 -12.38 9.06
CA PRO A 187 3.44 -11.08 8.61
C PRO A 187 4.44 -9.93 8.63
N LEU A 188 5.43 -9.95 9.52
CA LEU A 188 6.52 -8.96 9.56
C LEU A 188 7.69 -9.27 8.61
N GLY A 189 7.67 -10.40 7.91
CA GLY A 189 8.76 -10.85 7.05
C GLY A 189 9.71 -11.82 7.72
N VAL A 190 10.84 -12.09 7.06
CA VAL A 190 11.84 -13.05 7.52
C VAL A 190 12.51 -12.56 8.81
N GLY A 191 12.73 -13.50 9.74
CA GLY A 191 13.43 -13.22 11.00
C GLY A 191 12.58 -12.57 12.11
N ALA A 192 11.31 -12.34 11.86
CA ALA A 192 10.43 -11.67 12.82
C ALA A 192 9.78 -12.61 13.85
N GLY A 193 10.01 -13.92 13.74
CA GLY A 193 9.44 -14.92 14.63
C GLY A 193 9.03 -16.18 13.88
N GLU A 194 8.44 -17.12 14.60
CA GLU A 194 7.90 -18.34 14.02
C GLU A 194 6.52 -18.07 13.41
N TRP A 195 6.32 -18.56 12.20
CA TRP A 195 5.03 -18.61 11.50
C TRP A 195 4.96 -19.92 10.74
N THR A 196 4.11 -20.80 11.21
CA THR A 196 4.07 -22.20 10.78
C THR A 196 2.96 -22.46 9.78
N GLU A 197 2.92 -23.65 9.21
CA GLU A 197 1.81 -24.12 8.40
C GLU A 197 0.47 -24.05 9.15
N LYS A 198 0.47 -24.26 10.49
CA LYS A 198 -0.73 -24.12 11.32
C LYS A 198 -1.21 -22.66 11.37
N ASP A 199 -0.27 -21.71 11.35
CA ASP A 199 -0.60 -20.28 11.33
C ASP A 199 -1.09 -19.82 9.96
N ALA A 200 -0.69 -20.47 8.90
CA ALA A 200 -1.10 -20.22 7.53
C ALA A 200 -2.40 -20.94 7.13
N ASP A 201 -2.71 -22.05 7.81
CA ASP A 201 -3.89 -22.86 7.50
C ASP A 201 -5.19 -22.13 7.82
N LEU A 202 -6.03 -21.97 6.81
CA LEU A 202 -7.35 -21.35 6.92
C LEU A 202 -8.51 -22.38 6.78
N SER A 203 -8.22 -23.68 6.63
CA SER A 203 -9.23 -24.71 6.34
C SER A 203 -10.34 -24.80 7.40
N SER A 204 -10.04 -24.44 8.64
CA SER A 204 -10.99 -24.40 9.75
C SER A 204 -11.24 -22.98 10.30
N ALA A 205 -10.89 -21.97 9.53
CA ALA A 205 -10.96 -20.59 9.96
C ALA A 205 -12.18 -19.84 9.39
N VAL A 206 -12.73 -18.94 10.18
CA VAL A 206 -13.50 -17.80 9.66
C VAL A 206 -12.52 -16.63 9.53
N VAL A 207 -12.44 -16.06 8.33
CA VAL A 207 -11.64 -14.87 8.06
C VAL A 207 -12.51 -13.63 8.15
N VAL A 208 -12.04 -12.60 8.82
CA VAL A 208 -12.71 -11.30 8.98
C VAL A 208 -11.85 -10.23 8.35
N SER A 209 -12.38 -9.54 7.35
CA SER A 209 -11.73 -8.41 6.68
C SER A 209 -12.37 -7.11 7.15
N LEU A 210 -11.63 -6.30 7.91
CA LEU A 210 -12.07 -4.98 8.34
C LEU A 210 -11.62 -3.92 7.34
N SER A 211 -12.44 -2.90 7.12
CA SER A 211 -12.27 -1.95 6.01
C SER A 211 -12.23 -2.63 4.64
N ALA A 212 -13.12 -3.60 4.45
CA ALA A 212 -13.12 -4.51 3.31
C ALA A 212 -13.29 -3.81 1.95
N SER A 213 -13.93 -2.64 1.89
CA SER A 213 -14.05 -1.84 0.66
C SER A 213 -12.82 -0.99 0.35
N SER A 214 -11.82 -0.93 1.24
CA SER A 214 -10.53 -0.32 0.93
C SER A 214 -9.82 -1.09 -0.19
N ARG A 215 -8.91 -0.43 -0.92
CA ARG A 215 -8.15 -1.08 -2.00
C ARG A 215 -7.39 -2.32 -1.52
N THR A 216 -6.81 -2.24 -0.32
CA THR A 216 -6.12 -3.39 0.31
C THR A 216 -7.08 -4.50 0.70
N GLY A 217 -8.22 -4.16 1.31
CA GLY A 217 -9.26 -5.14 1.69
C GLY A 217 -9.86 -5.85 0.48
N ARG A 218 -10.11 -5.12 -0.62
CA ARG A 218 -10.57 -5.70 -1.90
C ARG A 218 -9.53 -6.65 -2.48
N SER A 219 -8.26 -6.24 -2.51
CA SER A 219 -7.16 -7.10 -2.96
C SER A 219 -7.09 -8.38 -2.13
N PHE A 220 -7.12 -8.26 -0.82
CA PHE A 220 -7.07 -9.41 0.08
C PHE A 220 -8.21 -10.39 -0.18
N SER A 221 -9.44 -9.90 -0.22
CA SER A 221 -10.64 -10.72 -0.42
C SER A 221 -10.65 -11.37 -1.81
N TRP A 222 -10.23 -10.62 -2.84
CA TRP A 222 -10.16 -11.11 -4.20
C TRP A 222 -9.13 -12.23 -4.36
N ASN A 223 -7.91 -12.05 -3.85
CA ASN A 223 -6.87 -13.08 -3.87
C ASN A 223 -7.26 -14.30 -3.03
N LEU A 224 -7.84 -14.08 -1.84
CA LEU A 224 -8.31 -15.15 -0.98
C LEU A 224 -9.33 -16.07 -1.69
N ALA A 225 -10.21 -15.49 -2.50
CA ALA A 225 -11.25 -16.22 -3.19
C ALA A 225 -10.78 -17.03 -4.41
N ARG A 226 -9.58 -16.75 -4.94
CA ARG A 226 -9.11 -17.34 -6.21
C ARG A 226 -8.02 -18.38 -6.09
N ASP A 227 -7.10 -18.16 -5.20
CA ASP A 227 -5.86 -18.94 -5.18
C ASP A 227 -5.93 -20.10 -4.15
N ARG A 228 -7.16 -20.50 -3.72
CA ARG A 228 -7.35 -21.58 -2.78
C ARG A 228 -8.13 -22.75 -3.37
N LYS A 229 -7.67 -23.96 -3.02
CA LYS A 229 -8.41 -25.17 -3.29
C LYS A 229 -9.68 -25.19 -2.43
N SER A 230 -10.69 -25.88 -2.88
CA SER A 230 -11.99 -26.00 -2.18
C SER A 230 -11.89 -26.54 -0.74
N ASP A 231 -10.85 -27.33 -0.45
CA ASP A 231 -10.55 -27.91 0.86
C ASP A 231 -9.55 -27.08 1.69
N GLY A 232 -8.96 -26.03 1.10
CA GLY A 232 -7.98 -25.16 1.76
C GLY A 232 -8.58 -24.01 2.58
N GLY A 233 -9.92 -23.92 2.65
CA GLY A 233 -10.62 -22.88 3.41
C GLY A 233 -10.49 -21.45 2.81
N PRO A 234 -10.97 -20.45 3.50
CA PRO A 234 -11.62 -20.47 4.82
C PRO A 234 -13.01 -21.12 4.81
N LEU A 235 -13.57 -21.36 6.00
CA LEU A 235 -14.99 -21.75 6.14
C LEU A 235 -15.91 -20.66 5.60
N ALA A 236 -15.55 -19.40 5.88
CA ALA A 236 -16.26 -18.23 5.37
C ALA A 236 -15.40 -16.97 5.49
N LEU A 237 -15.77 -15.92 4.73
CA LEU A 237 -15.23 -14.59 4.82
C LEU A 237 -16.30 -13.59 5.29
N LEU A 238 -16.08 -12.95 6.42
CA LEU A 238 -16.86 -11.79 6.87
C LEU A 238 -16.17 -10.51 6.42
N GLN A 239 -16.86 -9.67 5.68
CA GLN A 239 -16.40 -8.37 5.22
C GLN A 239 -17.11 -7.26 5.98
N ALA A 240 -16.38 -6.46 6.78
CA ALA A 240 -16.94 -5.30 7.47
C ALA A 240 -16.47 -4.00 6.79
N THR A 241 -17.42 -3.14 6.45
CA THR A 241 -17.17 -1.88 5.75
C THR A 241 -18.24 -0.83 6.04
N SER A 242 -17.95 0.44 5.81
CA SER A 242 -18.95 1.52 5.85
C SER A 242 -19.79 1.61 4.56
N ALA A 243 -19.42 0.87 3.50
CA ALA A 243 -20.08 0.88 2.20
C ALA A 243 -20.27 -0.56 1.68
N PRO A 244 -21.15 -1.36 2.32
CA PRO A 244 -21.36 -2.77 1.97
C PRO A 244 -21.79 -2.94 0.49
N ASP A 245 -22.64 -2.06 -0.02
CA ASP A 245 -23.13 -2.11 -1.40
C ASP A 245 -22.05 -1.86 -2.47
N SER A 246 -20.88 -1.35 -2.07
CA SER A 246 -19.72 -1.16 -2.97
C SER A 246 -18.96 -2.45 -3.26
N LEU A 247 -19.21 -3.51 -2.48
CA LEU A 247 -18.55 -4.79 -2.66
C LEU A 247 -19.45 -5.74 -3.46
N LYS A 248 -19.04 -6.02 -4.69
CA LYS A 248 -19.71 -7.02 -5.52
C LYS A 248 -19.48 -8.43 -4.95
N ALA A 249 -20.48 -9.29 -5.09
CA ALA A 249 -20.33 -10.72 -4.83
C ALA A 249 -19.17 -11.28 -5.66
N ASN A 250 -18.34 -12.12 -5.04
CA ASN A 250 -17.28 -12.81 -5.74
C ASN A 250 -17.74 -14.22 -6.17
N PRO A 251 -18.16 -14.43 -7.44
CA PRO A 251 -18.73 -15.69 -7.90
C PRO A 251 -17.70 -16.84 -7.94
N LYS A 252 -16.40 -16.53 -7.79
CA LYS A 252 -15.32 -17.53 -7.81
C LYS A 252 -14.93 -18.04 -6.43
N ALA A 253 -15.52 -17.48 -5.36
CA ALA A 253 -15.25 -17.95 -4.00
C ALA A 253 -15.81 -19.36 -3.80
N ALA A 254 -14.98 -20.26 -3.29
CA ALA A 254 -15.37 -21.60 -2.90
C ALA A 254 -16.01 -21.66 -1.49
N PHE A 255 -16.18 -20.52 -0.84
CA PHE A 255 -16.70 -20.36 0.52
C PHE A 255 -17.72 -19.22 0.57
N GLU A 256 -18.53 -19.21 1.61
CA GLU A 256 -19.53 -18.16 1.82
C GLU A 256 -18.86 -16.82 2.15
N ILE A 257 -19.38 -15.75 1.56
CA ILE A 257 -18.96 -14.37 1.86
C ILE A 257 -20.17 -13.63 2.41
N LYS A 258 -20.03 -13.10 3.63
CA LYS A 258 -21.01 -12.20 4.25
C LYS A 258 -20.43 -10.80 4.35
N THR A 259 -21.17 -9.81 3.85
CA THR A 259 -20.77 -8.40 3.96
C THR A 259 -21.73 -7.68 4.90
N VAL A 260 -21.18 -6.90 5.85
CA VAL A 260 -21.95 -6.17 6.86
C VAL A 260 -21.46 -4.73 7.01
N ASN A 261 -22.34 -3.85 7.45
CA ASN A 261 -21.93 -2.54 7.95
C ASN A 261 -21.22 -2.69 9.31
N TYR A 262 -20.39 -1.74 9.69
CA TYR A 262 -19.74 -1.75 11.01
C TYR A 262 -20.73 -1.79 12.18
N SER A 263 -21.89 -1.15 12.06
CA SER A 263 -22.96 -1.21 13.07
C SER A 263 -23.52 -2.62 13.28
N GLU A 264 -23.34 -3.52 12.31
CA GLU A 264 -23.82 -4.91 12.34
C GLU A 264 -22.70 -5.90 12.68
N LEU A 265 -21.45 -5.44 12.75
CA LEU A 265 -20.28 -6.29 12.94
C LEU A 265 -20.36 -7.10 14.25
N ALA A 266 -20.73 -6.46 15.36
CA ALA A 266 -20.91 -7.10 16.67
C ALA A 266 -22.38 -7.51 16.94
N ALA A 267 -23.29 -7.37 15.96
CA ALA A 267 -24.69 -7.74 16.14
C ALA A 267 -24.84 -9.27 16.34
N LYS A 268 -25.86 -9.63 17.13
CA LYS A 268 -26.13 -11.04 17.47
C LYS A 268 -26.18 -11.94 16.23
N ASP A 269 -26.86 -11.51 15.16
CA ASP A 269 -27.02 -12.28 13.93
C ASP A 269 -25.68 -12.55 13.22
N THR A 270 -24.73 -11.60 13.29
CA THR A 270 -23.38 -11.78 12.73
C THR A 270 -22.55 -12.73 13.59
N ILE A 271 -22.62 -12.59 14.90
CA ILE A 271 -21.92 -13.48 15.84
C ILE A 271 -22.45 -14.91 15.77
N ASP A 272 -23.79 -15.08 15.74
CA ASP A 272 -24.46 -16.39 15.60
C ASP A 272 -24.09 -17.07 14.26
N TRP A 273 -24.01 -16.29 13.17
CA TRP A 273 -23.58 -16.79 11.87
C TRP A 273 -22.14 -17.35 11.93
N ILE A 274 -21.21 -16.65 12.58
CA ILE A 274 -19.86 -17.19 12.78
C ILE A 274 -19.88 -18.44 13.66
N ALA A 275 -20.60 -18.39 14.79
CA ALA A 275 -20.66 -19.51 15.74
C ALA A 275 -21.23 -20.79 15.11
N LYS A 276 -22.23 -20.66 14.22
CA LYS A 276 -22.83 -21.77 13.47
C LYS A 276 -21.83 -22.52 12.59
N LEU A 277 -20.79 -21.85 12.10
CA LEU A 277 -19.72 -22.44 11.31
C LEU A 277 -18.73 -23.28 12.17
N GLN A 278 -18.81 -23.19 13.49
CA GLN A 278 -17.95 -23.88 14.44
C GLN A 278 -16.44 -23.73 14.13
N PRO A 279 -15.94 -22.50 13.91
CA PRO A 279 -14.55 -22.31 13.53
C PRO A 279 -13.62 -22.74 14.66
N LYS A 280 -12.52 -23.42 14.32
CA LYS A 280 -11.42 -23.67 15.24
C LYS A 280 -10.49 -22.46 15.35
N ARG A 281 -10.62 -21.53 14.39
CA ARG A 281 -9.80 -20.33 14.29
C ARG A 281 -10.60 -19.16 13.76
N VAL A 282 -10.30 -17.95 14.28
CA VAL A 282 -10.77 -16.68 13.70
C VAL A 282 -9.54 -15.86 13.34
N VAL A 283 -9.44 -15.47 12.06
CA VAL A 283 -8.37 -14.61 11.54
C VAL A 283 -8.95 -13.25 11.20
N VAL A 284 -8.51 -12.21 11.92
CA VAL A 284 -8.92 -10.83 11.67
C VAL A 284 -7.81 -10.12 10.93
N ALA A 285 -8.06 -9.70 9.68
CA ALA A 285 -7.20 -8.85 8.88
C ALA A 285 -7.75 -7.41 8.91
N ASP A 286 -7.03 -6.53 9.58
CA ASP A 286 -7.45 -5.15 9.83
C ASP A 286 -6.75 -4.18 8.87
N PHE A 287 -7.48 -3.71 7.86
CA PHE A 287 -7.01 -2.75 6.85
C PHE A 287 -7.34 -1.29 7.19
N GLY A 288 -7.68 -0.99 8.43
CA GLY A 288 -8.09 0.33 8.91
C GLY A 288 -9.53 0.35 9.41
N GLY A 289 -9.89 -0.66 10.19
CA GLY A 289 -11.19 -0.78 10.83
C GLY A 289 -11.46 0.31 11.86
N ARG A 290 -12.73 0.49 12.19
CA ARG A 290 -13.17 1.42 13.23
C ARG A 290 -12.84 0.85 14.61
N PRO A 291 -12.07 1.55 15.45
CA PRO A 291 -11.53 0.98 16.68
C PRO A 291 -12.62 0.48 17.65
N LYS A 292 -13.70 1.25 17.84
CA LYS A 292 -14.77 0.92 18.77
C LYS A 292 -15.53 -0.34 18.32
N GLU A 293 -16.04 -0.34 17.10
CA GLU A 293 -16.84 -1.44 16.56
C GLU A 293 -16.00 -2.72 16.42
N THR A 294 -14.70 -2.57 16.14
CA THR A 294 -13.76 -3.69 16.07
C THR A 294 -13.49 -4.28 17.46
N GLU A 295 -13.39 -3.45 18.50
CA GLU A 295 -13.24 -3.89 19.88
C GLU A 295 -14.48 -4.63 20.37
N GLU A 296 -15.68 -4.07 20.15
CA GLU A 296 -16.96 -4.69 20.48
C GLU A 296 -17.11 -6.06 19.79
N PHE A 297 -16.72 -6.16 18.54
CA PHE A 297 -16.71 -7.44 17.80
C PHE A 297 -15.77 -8.47 18.44
N ARG A 298 -14.53 -8.08 18.75
CA ARG A 298 -13.56 -9.00 19.36
C ARG A 298 -14.03 -9.52 20.71
N GLU A 299 -14.64 -8.66 21.54
CA GLU A 299 -15.22 -9.06 22.80
C GLU A 299 -16.40 -10.02 22.61
N ALA A 300 -17.35 -9.70 21.71
CA ALA A 300 -18.50 -10.51 21.44
C ALA A 300 -18.13 -11.90 20.91
N ILE A 301 -17.22 -11.96 19.94
CA ILE A 301 -16.83 -13.25 19.35
C ILE A 301 -16.04 -14.11 20.34
N LYS A 302 -15.16 -13.52 21.15
CA LYS A 302 -14.38 -14.22 22.16
C LYS A 302 -15.24 -14.78 23.27
N SER A 303 -16.33 -14.09 23.64
CA SER A 303 -17.26 -14.55 24.67
C SER A 303 -18.22 -15.64 24.16
N THR A 304 -18.42 -15.74 22.85
CA THR A 304 -19.38 -16.68 22.23
C THR A 304 -18.75 -17.98 21.77
N LEU A 305 -17.53 -17.91 21.24
CA LEU A 305 -16.83 -19.10 20.75
C LEU A 305 -16.15 -19.89 21.89
N PRO A 306 -15.92 -21.19 21.70
CA PRO A 306 -15.19 -22.01 22.68
C PRO A 306 -13.82 -21.41 23.03
N GLU A 307 -13.40 -21.58 24.29
CA GLU A 307 -12.08 -21.09 24.76
C GLU A 307 -10.89 -21.66 23.96
N SER A 308 -11.09 -22.85 23.36
CA SER A 308 -10.10 -23.49 22.48
C SER A 308 -9.97 -22.85 21.10
N THR A 309 -10.84 -21.89 20.76
CA THR A 309 -10.77 -21.20 19.45
C THR A 309 -9.55 -20.28 19.40
N VAL A 310 -8.70 -20.49 18.38
CA VAL A 310 -7.48 -19.69 18.16
C VAL A 310 -7.84 -18.36 17.48
N PHE A 311 -7.34 -17.27 18.03
CA PHE A 311 -7.49 -15.93 17.42
C PHE A 311 -6.17 -15.44 16.85
N THR A 312 -6.20 -15.01 15.60
CA THR A 312 -5.08 -14.36 14.92
C THR A 312 -5.53 -12.98 14.47
N ASN A 313 -4.85 -11.94 14.94
CA ASN A 313 -5.17 -10.57 14.60
C ASN A 313 -4.00 -9.95 13.84
N ILE A 314 -4.17 -9.65 12.55
CA ILE A 314 -3.14 -9.02 11.70
C ILE A 314 -3.57 -7.60 11.42
N GLN A 315 -2.77 -6.64 11.86
CA GLN A 315 -2.97 -5.24 11.55
C GLN A 315 -2.12 -4.84 10.35
N VAL A 316 -2.80 -4.42 9.31
CA VAL A 316 -2.20 -4.02 8.03
C VAL A 316 -2.14 -2.51 7.92
N GLY A 317 -3.20 -1.83 8.30
CA GLY A 317 -3.32 -0.38 8.26
C GLY A 317 -4.01 0.18 9.49
N GLY A 318 -4.11 1.50 9.58
CA GLY A 318 -4.88 2.21 10.58
C GLY A 318 -5.85 3.17 9.91
N GLU A 319 -6.72 3.77 10.69
CA GLU A 319 -7.62 4.82 10.22
C GLU A 319 -6.79 5.97 9.62
N PRO A 320 -7.08 6.41 8.37
CA PRO A 320 -6.30 7.46 7.70
C PRO A 320 -6.66 8.85 8.26
N LYS A 321 -6.29 9.10 9.53
CA LYS A 321 -6.47 10.39 10.22
C LYS A 321 -5.23 10.76 11.01
N ILE A 322 -5.05 12.04 11.29
CA ILE A 322 -4.08 12.51 12.28
C ILE A 322 -4.63 12.17 13.66
N MET A 323 -3.89 11.36 14.45
CA MET A 323 -4.29 10.97 15.80
C MET A 323 -3.71 11.92 16.84
N ALA A 324 -4.51 12.28 17.84
CA ALA A 324 -4.00 12.92 19.03
C ALA A 324 -3.10 11.94 19.84
N PRO A 325 -2.13 12.43 20.65
CA PRO A 325 -1.24 11.58 21.43
C PRO A 325 -1.98 10.58 22.33
N GLU A 326 -3.11 10.98 22.92
CA GLU A 326 -3.95 10.11 23.76
C GLU A 326 -4.61 8.97 22.97
N GLU A 327 -5.02 9.22 21.71
CA GLU A 327 -5.56 8.20 20.82
C GLU A 327 -4.48 7.20 20.41
N ALA A 328 -3.26 7.66 20.17
CA ALA A 328 -2.12 6.81 19.86
C ALA A 328 -1.81 5.85 21.03
N LEU A 329 -1.81 6.34 22.28
CA LEU A 329 -1.62 5.51 23.47
C LEU A 329 -2.73 4.46 23.63
N LYS A 330 -3.99 4.84 23.39
CA LYS A 330 -5.12 3.89 23.41
C LYS A 330 -4.96 2.81 22.34
N SER A 331 -4.54 3.18 21.14
CA SER A 331 -4.28 2.23 20.05
C SER A 331 -3.18 1.22 20.43
N MET A 332 -2.09 1.66 21.06
CA MET A 332 -1.03 0.78 21.56
C MET A 332 -1.54 -0.19 22.65
N ALA A 333 -2.41 0.26 23.53
CA ALA A 333 -3.00 -0.60 24.56
C ALA A 333 -3.89 -1.70 23.93
N ILE A 334 -4.71 -1.35 22.94
CA ILE A 334 -5.53 -2.28 22.15
C ILE A 334 -4.63 -3.29 21.42
N PHE A 335 -3.56 -2.82 20.77
CA PHE A 335 -2.58 -3.67 20.10
C PHE A 335 -2.05 -4.77 21.03
N LYS A 336 -1.63 -4.38 22.24
CA LYS A 336 -1.12 -5.33 23.24
C LYS A 336 -2.21 -6.27 23.76
N LYS A 337 -3.42 -5.73 24.07
CA LYS A 337 -4.54 -6.50 24.60
C LYS A 337 -4.94 -7.67 23.70
N TRP A 338 -4.96 -7.47 22.39
CA TRP A 338 -5.41 -8.45 21.42
C TRP A 338 -4.28 -9.23 20.74
N GLY A 339 -3.02 -9.01 21.14
CA GLY A 339 -1.88 -9.69 20.53
C GLY A 339 -1.81 -9.46 19.02
N LEU A 340 -2.02 -8.20 18.58
CA LEU A 340 -2.00 -7.89 17.16
C LEU A 340 -0.59 -8.08 16.59
N VAL A 341 -0.52 -8.70 15.42
CA VAL A 341 0.70 -8.82 14.62
C VAL A 341 0.63 -7.79 13.51
N GLN A 342 1.61 -6.89 13.45
CA GLN A 342 1.68 -5.92 12.37
C GLN A 342 2.16 -6.58 11.08
N LEU A 343 1.64 -6.14 9.95
CA LEU A 343 2.09 -6.62 8.65
C LEU A 343 3.13 -5.66 8.06
N ASN A 344 4.20 -6.23 7.52
CA ASN A 344 5.22 -5.52 6.74
C ASN A 344 5.25 -6.05 5.31
N THR A 345 4.55 -5.36 4.41
CA THR A 345 4.48 -5.75 3.00
C THR A 345 5.87 -5.90 2.39
N THR A 346 6.81 -4.99 2.66
CA THR A 346 8.19 -5.04 2.14
C THR A 346 8.90 -6.33 2.57
N GLY A 347 8.80 -6.68 3.86
CA GLY A 347 9.43 -7.90 4.37
C GLY A 347 8.88 -9.18 3.75
N ILE A 348 7.58 -9.21 3.43
CA ILE A 348 6.97 -10.36 2.76
C ILE A 348 7.35 -10.39 1.27
N VAL A 349 7.42 -9.24 0.60
CA VAL A 349 7.90 -9.14 -0.79
C VAL A 349 9.32 -9.67 -0.92
N ASP A 350 10.23 -9.24 -0.05
CA ASP A 350 11.63 -9.69 -0.05
C ASP A 350 11.73 -11.21 0.17
N ALA A 351 10.89 -11.74 1.08
CA ALA A 351 10.78 -13.18 1.29
C ALA A 351 10.23 -13.90 0.06
N GLY A 352 9.17 -13.39 -0.55
CA GLY A 352 8.57 -13.95 -1.77
C GLY A 352 9.54 -14.01 -2.94
N ILE A 353 10.28 -12.92 -3.16
CA ILE A 353 11.36 -12.87 -4.17
C ILE A 353 12.42 -13.95 -3.89
N THR A 354 12.75 -14.18 -2.61
CA THR A 354 13.72 -15.21 -2.22
C THR A 354 13.17 -16.62 -2.45
N VAL A 355 11.88 -16.85 -2.17
CA VAL A 355 11.23 -18.18 -2.26
C VAL A 355 11.02 -18.62 -3.70
N GLU A 356 10.53 -17.76 -4.57
CA GLU A 356 10.15 -18.15 -5.93
C GLU A 356 11.02 -17.55 -7.05
N GLY A 357 11.94 -16.67 -6.69
CA GLY A 357 12.78 -15.92 -7.64
C GLY A 357 12.11 -14.64 -8.15
N ALA A 358 12.91 -13.61 -8.39
CA ALA A 358 12.43 -12.28 -8.75
C ALA A 358 11.53 -12.29 -10.01
N GLY A 359 11.94 -12.99 -11.07
CA GLY A 359 11.16 -13.06 -12.31
C GLY A 359 9.74 -13.58 -12.05
N LYS A 360 9.61 -14.75 -11.43
CA LYS A 360 8.29 -15.35 -11.16
C LYS A 360 7.44 -14.47 -10.25
N TYR A 361 8.06 -13.84 -9.24
CA TYR A 361 7.35 -12.95 -8.32
C TYR A 361 6.73 -11.76 -9.07
N PHE A 362 7.53 -11.03 -9.85
CA PHE A 362 7.05 -9.82 -10.54
C PHE A 362 6.08 -10.14 -11.67
N ASP A 363 6.36 -11.15 -12.49
CA ASP A 363 5.44 -11.61 -13.53
C ASP A 363 4.11 -12.10 -12.96
N GLY A 364 4.18 -12.85 -11.84
CA GLY A 364 3.01 -13.34 -11.13
C GLY A 364 2.17 -12.22 -10.52
N ALA A 365 2.81 -11.23 -9.90
CA ALA A 365 2.13 -10.07 -9.33
C ALA A 365 1.48 -9.21 -10.41
N GLU A 366 2.19 -8.90 -11.51
CA GLU A 366 1.64 -8.10 -12.59
C GLU A 366 0.48 -8.80 -13.30
N SER A 367 0.65 -10.08 -13.68
CA SER A 367 -0.41 -10.84 -14.35
C SER A 367 -1.65 -10.98 -13.46
N THR A 368 -1.47 -11.16 -12.16
CA THR A 368 -2.59 -11.25 -11.21
C THR A 368 -3.27 -9.90 -11.04
N PHE A 369 -2.51 -8.80 -11.02
CA PHE A 369 -3.09 -7.45 -10.96
C PHE A 369 -3.89 -7.11 -12.23
N ARG A 370 -3.40 -7.48 -13.43
CA ARG A 370 -4.16 -7.31 -14.67
C ARG A 370 -5.50 -8.05 -14.61
N ARG A 371 -5.48 -9.31 -14.18
CA ARG A 371 -6.70 -10.10 -13.99
C ARG A 371 -7.65 -9.48 -12.95
N PHE A 372 -7.12 -8.88 -11.87
CA PHE A 372 -7.90 -8.15 -10.87
C PHE A 372 -8.67 -6.96 -11.49
N LEU A 373 -8.03 -6.22 -12.40
CA LEU A 373 -8.69 -5.12 -13.13
C LEU A 373 -9.70 -5.64 -14.16
N GLU A 374 -9.33 -6.65 -14.95
CA GLU A 374 -10.20 -7.27 -15.97
C GLU A 374 -11.48 -7.87 -15.40
N GLU A 375 -11.44 -8.35 -14.16
CA GLU A 375 -12.60 -8.86 -13.45
C GLU A 375 -13.42 -7.74 -12.77
N GLU A 376 -13.22 -6.49 -13.17
CA GLU A 376 -13.96 -5.32 -12.70
C GLU A 376 -13.94 -5.14 -11.17
N SER A 377 -12.88 -5.57 -10.50
CA SER A 377 -12.77 -5.49 -9.04
C SER A 377 -12.67 -4.07 -8.49
N VAL A 378 -12.52 -3.09 -9.38
CA VAL A 378 -12.49 -1.65 -9.11
C VAL A 378 -13.56 -0.89 -9.89
N ALA A 379 -14.58 -1.56 -10.44
CA ALA A 379 -15.57 -0.94 -11.32
C ALA A 379 -16.44 0.15 -10.65
N ASP A 380 -16.50 0.17 -9.33
CA ASP A 380 -17.15 1.22 -8.54
C ASP A 380 -16.20 2.36 -8.17
N LEU A 381 -14.92 2.26 -8.53
CA LEU A 381 -13.95 3.32 -8.34
C LEU A 381 -13.88 4.20 -9.61
N GLU A 382 -13.74 5.50 -9.40
CA GLU A 382 -13.62 6.50 -10.44
C GLU A 382 -12.18 7.02 -10.49
N LEU A 383 -11.53 6.98 -11.66
CA LEU A 383 -10.26 7.67 -11.89
C LEU A 383 -10.48 9.18 -11.95
N ILE A 384 -9.86 9.90 -11.05
CA ILE A 384 -9.88 11.38 -11.04
C ILE A 384 -8.52 11.88 -11.47
N TRP A 385 -8.50 12.57 -12.60
CA TRP A 385 -7.30 13.11 -13.19
C TRP A 385 -7.07 14.55 -12.74
N GLY A 386 -5.92 14.77 -12.13
CA GLY A 386 -5.38 16.09 -11.81
C GLY A 386 -4.13 16.40 -12.64
N SER A 387 -3.63 17.61 -12.51
CA SER A 387 -2.41 18.04 -13.21
C SER A 387 -1.61 19.04 -12.38
N GLY A 388 -0.29 18.92 -12.47
CA GLY A 388 0.64 19.80 -11.78
C GLY A 388 0.80 19.49 -10.29
N VAL A 389 1.66 20.28 -9.66
CA VAL A 389 1.97 20.15 -8.23
C VAL A 389 1.05 21.05 -7.42
N GLY A 390 1.02 22.35 -7.74
CA GLY A 390 0.23 23.35 -7.05
C GLY A 390 -1.17 23.56 -7.61
N GLY A 391 -1.95 24.38 -6.90
CA GLY A 391 -3.27 24.82 -7.31
C GLY A 391 -4.42 23.84 -7.11
N THR A 392 -5.60 24.24 -7.56
CA THR A 392 -6.87 23.52 -7.28
C THR A 392 -6.98 22.14 -7.92
N ASN A 393 -6.21 21.90 -8.99
CA ASN A 393 -6.16 20.61 -9.70
C ASN A 393 -4.86 19.85 -9.45
N GLY A 394 -3.98 20.38 -8.60
CA GLY A 394 -2.66 19.82 -8.32
C GLY A 394 -2.64 18.88 -7.11
N ILE A 395 -1.46 18.32 -6.87
CA ILE A 395 -1.17 17.43 -5.73
C ILE A 395 -1.45 18.12 -4.39
N GLU A 396 -1.16 19.41 -4.30
CA GLU A 396 -1.43 20.24 -3.12
C GLU A 396 -2.88 20.10 -2.63
N LYS A 397 -3.85 20.19 -3.55
CA LYS A 397 -5.27 20.01 -3.23
C LYS A 397 -5.60 18.58 -2.79
N ALA A 398 -4.95 17.57 -3.37
CA ALA A 398 -5.12 16.20 -2.91
C ALA A 398 -4.60 16.03 -1.47
N TRP A 399 -3.48 16.67 -1.14
CA TRP A 399 -2.94 16.63 0.21
C TRP A 399 -3.88 17.29 1.23
N GLU A 400 -4.44 18.45 0.91
CA GLU A 400 -5.49 19.08 1.73
C GLU A 400 -6.65 18.12 2.01
N ASN A 401 -7.15 17.44 0.98
CA ASN A 401 -8.25 16.48 1.12
C ASN A 401 -7.87 15.29 2.01
N ILE A 402 -6.62 14.83 1.94
CA ILE A 402 -6.10 13.77 2.82
C ILE A 402 -6.10 14.24 4.28
N ILE A 403 -5.55 15.42 4.56
CA ILE A 403 -5.45 15.98 5.91
C ILE A 403 -6.82 16.24 6.52
N GLN A 404 -7.77 16.72 5.72
CA GLN A 404 -9.14 16.98 6.14
C GLN A 404 -9.99 15.70 6.25
N GLY A 405 -9.46 14.53 5.81
CA GLY A 405 -10.22 13.28 5.79
C GLY A 405 -11.37 13.26 4.78
N THR A 406 -11.32 14.14 3.76
CA THR A 406 -12.37 14.30 2.73
C THR A 406 -12.04 13.53 1.44
N LEU A 407 -10.92 12.81 1.41
CA LEU A 407 -10.55 11.98 0.27
C LEU A 407 -11.53 10.81 0.14
N SER A 408 -12.36 10.85 -0.90
CA SER A 408 -13.33 9.79 -1.12
C SER A 408 -12.64 8.44 -1.41
N PRO A 409 -13.01 7.35 -0.71
CA PRO A 409 -12.45 6.02 -0.96
C PRO A 409 -12.83 5.45 -2.33
N GLN A 410 -13.88 5.97 -2.96
CA GLN A 410 -14.35 5.58 -4.29
C GLN A 410 -13.63 6.31 -5.43
N LYS A 411 -12.77 7.30 -5.11
CA LYS A 411 -12.02 8.07 -6.09
C LYS A 411 -10.55 7.68 -6.08
N ALA A 412 -10.02 7.33 -7.25
CA ALA A 412 -8.62 7.03 -7.48
C ALA A 412 -7.94 8.26 -8.11
N TRP A 413 -7.25 9.03 -7.31
CA TRP A 413 -6.62 10.29 -7.71
C TRP A 413 -5.28 10.03 -8.38
N VAL A 414 -5.12 10.54 -9.60
CA VAL A 414 -3.90 10.42 -10.43
C VAL A 414 -3.53 11.79 -10.98
N TYR A 415 -2.25 12.09 -10.98
CA TYR A 415 -1.76 13.43 -11.35
C TYR A 415 -0.70 13.33 -12.44
N ARG A 416 -0.89 14.10 -13.53
CA ARG A 416 0.14 14.35 -14.54
C ARG A 416 1.00 15.52 -14.11
N LEU A 417 2.32 15.40 -14.19
CA LEU A 417 3.28 16.40 -13.73
C LEU A 417 4.16 16.95 -14.86
N GLU A 418 3.85 16.64 -16.11
CA GLU A 418 4.54 17.16 -17.29
C GLU A 418 4.03 18.53 -17.69
#